data_a8a2cab5fb80cf6e84020e0c58591f66
#
_entry.id   a8a2cab5fb80cf6e84020e0c58591f66
#
_cell.length_a   1.000
_cell.length_b   1.000
_cell.length_c   1.000
_cell.angle_alpha   90.00
_cell.angle_beta   90.00
_cell.angle_gamma   90.00
#
_symmetry.space_group_name_H-M   'P 1'
#
loop_
_entity.id
_entity.type
_entity.pdbx_description
1 polymer ?
#
loop_
_entity_poly.entity_id
_entity_poly.type
_entity_poly.pdbx_seq_one_letter_code
_entity_poly.pdbx_strand_id
1 'polypeptide(L)'
;DEVESITLMDAFLPGVGDWTKVWLLRDLWHFHFYGDTPLKLVQGRERIYFEHFWNDFAADPKHSVPEADRQFYARTYGQPGRMAAGFEYFHAFPQDAEDFAGFAKTPLKMPMLVLAGERASGAFLIEQAKLVATNVNSVTMKGSGHWLMEEAPDATMTELVRFINASAQ
;
A
#
# COMPACT_ATOMS: atom_id res chain seq x y z
N ASP A 1 -23.30 11.24 -5.01
CA ASP A 1 -22.22 10.25 -5.02
C ASP A 1 -21.03 10.87 -5.76
N GLU A 2 -19.93 11.05 -5.01
CA GLU A 2 -18.75 11.78 -5.50
C GLU A 2 -17.65 10.83 -6.02
N VAL A 3 -17.79 9.51 -5.74
CA VAL A 3 -16.81 8.48 -6.12
C VAL A 3 -17.52 7.45 -7.00
N GLU A 4 -17.08 7.33 -8.25
CA GLU A 4 -17.64 6.40 -9.24
C GLU A 4 -17.02 4.99 -9.13
N SER A 5 -15.75 4.90 -8.82
CA SER A 5 -15.03 3.64 -8.64
C SER A 5 -13.80 3.84 -7.74
N ILE A 6 -13.26 2.74 -7.20
CA ILE A 6 -12.05 2.77 -6.35
C ILE A 6 -11.09 1.65 -6.75
N THR A 7 -9.80 1.93 -6.68
CA THR A 7 -8.76 0.92 -6.86
C THR A 7 -7.87 0.84 -5.62
N LEU A 8 -7.69 -0.36 -5.10
CA LEU A 8 -6.70 -0.68 -4.05
C LEU A 8 -5.51 -1.39 -4.70
N MET A 9 -4.31 -0.87 -4.45
CA MET A 9 -3.07 -1.41 -5.00
C MET A 9 -2.14 -1.83 -3.86
N ASP A 10 -2.14 -3.10 -3.56
CA ASP A 10 -1.29 -3.79 -2.59
C ASP A 10 -1.19 -3.12 -1.20
N ALA A 11 -2.23 -2.43 -0.75
CA ALA A 11 -2.29 -1.71 0.51
C ALA A 11 -3.35 -2.32 1.43
N PHE A 12 -2.96 -2.74 2.62
CA PHE A 12 -3.88 -3.28 3.61
C PHE A 12 -4.90 -2.24 4.09
N LEU A 13 -6.06 -2.74 4.56
CA LEU A 13 -7.10 -1.92 5.17
C LEU A 13 -7.02 -2.08 6.70
N PRO A 14 -6.50 -1.08 7.43
CA PRO A 14 -6.44 -1.13 8.88
C PRO A 14 -7.82 -1.45 9.50
N GLY A 15 -7.83 -2.29 10.54
CA GLY A 15 -9.06 -2.64 11.25
C GLY A 15 -10.04 -3.59 10.54
N VAL A 16 -9.79 -3.95 9.28
CA VAL A 16 -10.67 -4.82 8.49
C VAL A 16 -10.19 -6.27 8.56
N GLY A 17 -11.11 -7.19 8.84
CA GLY A 17 -10.80 -8.63 8.93
C GLY A 17 -9.77 -8.95 10.02
N ASP A 18 -8.84 -9.85 9.72
CA ASP A 18 -7.78 -10.28 10.65
C ASP A 18 -6.63 -9.25 10.77
N TRP A 19 -6.96 -7.96 10.80
CA TRP A 19 -5.99 -6.86 10.88
C TRP A 19 -4.94 -7.03 11.98
N THR A 20 -5.32 -7.55 13.15
CA THR A 20 -4.39 -7.76 14.25
C THR A 20 -3.21 -8.65 13.86
N LYS A 21 -3.39 -9.62 12.97
CA LYS A 21 -2.29 -10.46 12.48
C LYS A 21 -1.28 -9.64 11.68
N VAL A 22 -1.77 -8.75 10.80
CA VAL A 22 -0.92 -7.86 10.00
C VAL A 22 -0.22 -6.84 10.90
N TRP A 23 -0.96 -6.23 11.82
CA TRP A 23 -0.45 -5.24 12.76
C TRP A 23 0.72 -5.74 13.62
N LEU A 24 0.73 -7.03 13.95
CA LEU A 24 1.74 -7.66 14.79
C LEU A 24 2.88 -8.35 14.00
N LEU A 25 2.89 -8.28 12.67
CA LEU A 25 3.98 -8.83 11.87
C LEU A 25 5.27 -8.05 12.10
N ARG A 26 6.33 -8.78 12.46
CA ARG A 26 7.65 -8.19 12.74
C ARG A 26 8.25 -7.49 11.52
N ASP A 27 8.00 -8.01 10.34
CA ASP A 27 8.51 -7.47 9.08
C ASP A 27 7.84 -6.13 8.72
N LEU A 28 6.67 -5.85 9.31
CA LEU A 28 5.96 -4.57 9.18
C LEU A 28 6.27 -3.61 10.35
N TRP A 29 7.46 -3.70 10.93
CA TRP A 29 7.90 -2.85 12.05
C TRP A 29 7.73 -1.35 11.77
N HIS A 30 7.81 -0.91 10.52
CA HIS A 30 7.63 0.47 10.11
C HIS A 30 6.22 1.01 10.41
N PHE A 31 5.21 0.14 10.57
CA PHE A 31 3.88 0.55 11.03
C PHE A 31 3.91 1.16 12.43
N HIS A 32 4.94 0.87 13.23
CA HIS A 32 5.12 1.34 14.59
C HIS A 32 6.31 2.32 14.73
N PHE A 33 6.93 2.70 13.61
CA PHE A 33 8.16 3.49 13.60
C PHE A 33 7.88 4.93 13.14
N TYR A 34 7.33 5.75 14.04
CA TYR A 34 6.97 7.15 13.80
C TYR A 34 7.19 8.00 15.05
N GLY A 35 7.03 9.33 14.92
CA GLY A 35 7.24 10.30 15.98
C GLY A 35 8.66 10.89 15.98
N ASP A 36 8.96 11.69 16.99
CA ASP A 36 10.18 12.52 17.07
C ASP A 36 11.49 11.74 17.03
N THR A 37 11.57 10.63 17.78
CA THR A 37 12.81 9.84 17.86
C THR A 37 13.09 9.09 16.56
N PRO A 38 12.16 8.35 15.97
CA PRO A 38 12.30 7.79 14.63
C PRO A 38 12.68 8.83 13.57
N LEU A 39 12.03 10.00 13.58
CA LEU A 39 12.34 11.08 12.64
C LEU A 39 13.81 11.53 12.75
N LYS A 40 14.31 11.76 13.97
CA LYS A 40 15.72 12.12 14.21
C LYS A 40 16.69 11.01 13.80
N LEU A 41 16.32 9.75 13.98
CA LEU A 41 17.16 8.61 13.58
C LEU A 41 17.26 8.47 12.05
N VAL A 42 16.21 8.80 11.32
CA VAL A 42 16.15 8.68 9.84
C VAL A 42 16.74 9.92 9.17
N GLN A 43 16.70 11.07 9.79
CA GLN A 43 17.20 12.33 9.21
C GLN A 43 18.63 12.20 8.66
N GLY A 44 18.81 12.44 7.36
CA GLY A 44 20.06 12.27 6.62
C GLY A 44 20.41 10.80 6.33
N ARG A 45 19.50 9.87 6.63
CA ARG A 45 19.60 8.42 6.37
C ARG A 45 18.37 7.85 5.67
N GLU A 46 17.59 8.69 5.01
CA GLU A 46 16.35 8.32 4.33
C GLU A 46 16.58 7.16 3.36
N ARG A 47 17.74 7.17 2.66
CA ARG A 47 18.12 6.07 1.78
C ARG A 47 18.20 4.73 2.52
N ILE A 48 18.81 4.69 3.69
CA ILE A 48 18.95 3.47 4.51
C ILE A 48 17.58 3.00 4.98
N TYR A 49 16.71 3.92 5.41
CA TYR A 49 15.36 3.60 5.82
C TYR A 49 14.54 2.98 4.67
N PHE A 50 14.62 3.57 3.47
CA PHE A 50 13.87 3.08 2.31
C PHE A 50 14.42 1.78 1.72
N GLU A 51 15.69 1.41 1.96
CA GLU A 51 16.21 0.11 1.54
C GLU A 51 15.39 -1.05 2.12
N HIS A 52 14.86 -0.92 3.36
CA HIS A 52 13.92 -1.88 3.92
C HIS A 52 12.72 -2.09 3.00
N PHE A 53 12.05 -1.03 2.57
CA PHE A 53 10.87 -1.11 1.71
C PHE A 53 11.19 -1.72 0.35
N TRP A 54 12.26 -1.27 -0.28
CA TRP A 54 12.61 -1.71 -1.63
C TRP A 54 13.18 -3.13 -1.68
N ASN A 55 13.80 -3.59 -0.61
CA ASN A 55 14.43 -4.90 -0.59
C ASN A 55 13.53 -5.97 0.02
N ASP A 56 12.81 -5.66 1.10
CA ASP A 56 12.09 -6.68 1.86
C ASP A 56 10.69 -6.93 1.28
N PHE A 57 10.11 -5.95 0.56
CA PHE A 57 8.77 -6.08 -0.02
C PHE A 57 8.74 -6.26 -1.54
N ALA A 58 9.87 -6.18 -2.21
CA ALA A 58 9.97 -6.47 -3.63
C ALA A 58 10.09 -7.98 -3.90
N ALA A 59 9.52 -8.43 -5.02
CA ALA A 59 9.71 -9.80 -5.49
C ALA A 59 11.14 -10.06 -5.98
N ASP A 60 11.77 -9.04 -6.57
CA ASP A 60 13.18 -9.02 -6.97
C ASP A 60 13.87 -7.75 -6.41
N PRO A 61 14.48 -7.83 -5.21
CA PRO A 61 15.10 -6.68 -4.56
C PRO A 61 16.18 -5.97 -5.39
N LYS A 62 16.78 -6.67 -6.36
CA LYS A 62 17.87 -6.13 -7.18
C LYS A 62 17.38 -5.32 -8.37
N HIS A 63 16.20 -5.65 -8.90
CA HIS A 63 15.77 -5.10 -10.19
C HIS A 63 14.40 -4.37 -10.10
N SER A 64 13.62 -4.57 -9.02
CA SER A 64 12.28 -3.99 -8.90
C SER A 64 12.29 -2.46 -8.84
N VAL A 65 13.22 -1.86 -8.08
CA VAL A 65 13.33 -0.40 -7.98
C VAL A 65 14.71 0.04 -8.47
N PRO A 66 14.81 0.69 -9.64
CA PRO A 66 16.07 1.16 -10.20
C PRO A 66 16.81 2.14 -9.30
N GLU A 67 18.13 2.14 -9.36
CA GLU A 67 18.97 3.02 -8.54
C GLU A 67 18.65 4.51 -8.70
N ALA A 68 18.29 4.95 -9.90
CA ALA A 68 17.90 6.33 -10.15
C ALA A 68 16.66 6.74 -9.35
N ASP A 69 15.66 5.83 -9.26
CA ASP A 69 14.43 6.05 -8.51
C ASP A 69 14.68 5.99 -7.00
N ARG A 70 15.51 5.05 -6.54
CA ARG A 70 15.94 5.00 -5.13
C ARG A 70 16.61 6.31 -4.69
N GLN A 71 17.47 6.87 -5.53
CA GLN A 71 18.09 8.18 -5.27
C GLN A 71 17.07 9.32 -5.31
N PHE A 72 16.12 9.27 -6.25
CA PHE A 72 15.06 10.27 -6.34
C PHE A 72 14.19 10.27 -5.08
N TYR A 73 13.70 9.11 -4.65
CA TYR A 73 12.90 8.98 -3.43
C TYR A 73 13.66 9.45 -2.19
N ALA A 74 14.91 9.00 -2.00
CA ALA A 74 15.72 9.42 -0.87
C ALA A 74 15.92 10.93 -0.81
N ARG A 75 16.21 11.57 -1.94
CA ARG A 75 16.33 13.05 -2.01
C ARG A 75 15.01 13.76 -1.76
N THR A 76 13.91 13.20 -2.25
CA THR A 76 12.58 13.80 -2.08
C THR A 76 12.17 13.78 -0.62
N TYR A 77 12.31 12.64 0.04
CA TYR A 77 11.94 12.52 1.46
C TYR A 77 12.96 13.18 2.40
N GLY A 78 14.20 13.38 1.98
CA GLY A 78 15.19 14.17 2.71
C GLY A 78 14.90 15.68 2.76
N GLN A 79 13.91 16.19 2.00
CA GLN A 79 13.49 17.59 2.07
C GLN A 79 12.74 17.87 3.38
N PRO A 80 12.83 19.12 3.90
CA PRO A 80 12.15 19.48 5.15
C PRO A 80 10.67 19.08 5.18
N GLY A 81 10.26 18.41 6.25
CA GLY A 81 8.87 17.99 6.50
C GLY A 81 8.40 16.77 5.75
N ARG A 82 9.08 16.31 4.69
CA ARG A 82 8.61 15.19 3.87
C ARG A 82 8.62 13.86 4.61
N MET A 83 9.70 13.56 5.32
CA MET A 83 9.79 12.33 6.11
C MET A 83 8.81 12.33 7.28
N ALA A 84 8.63 13.49 7.94
CA ALA A 84 7.62 13.65 8.98
C ALA A 84 6.21 13.35 8.44
N ALA A 85 5.84 13.91 7.29
CA ALA A 85 4.55 13.62 6.66
C ALA A 85 4.38 12.13 6.29
N GLY A 86 5.46 11.46 5.85
CA GLY A 86 5.44 10.03 5.59
C GLY A 86 5.20 9.20 6.87
N PHE A 87 5.72 9.62 8.00
CA PHE A 87 5.48 8.96 9.29
C PHE A 87 4.06 9.15 9.81
N GLU A 88 3.43 10.30 9.55
CA GLU A 88 2.04 10.54 9.94
C GLU A 88 1.07 9.59 9.23
N TYR A 89 1.43 9.06 8.06
CA TYR A 89 0.65 8.03 7.39
C TYR A 89 0.51 6.77 8.26
N PHE A 90 1.60 6.29 8.85
CA PHE A 90 1.57 5.12 9.75
C PHE A 90 1.00 5.48 11.14
N HIS A 91 1.22 6.71 11.59
CA HIS A 91 0.67 7.21 12.85
C HIS A 91 -0.87 7.21 12.84
N ALA A 92 -1.49 7.40 11.66
CA ALA A 92 -2.94 7.38 11.51
C ALA A 92 -3.55 5.96 11.62
N PHE A 93 -2.79 4.89 11.40
CA PHE A 93 -3.34 3.52 11.32
C PHE A 93 -4.20 3.08 12.51
N PRO A 94 -3.89 3.40 13.79
CA PRO A 94 -4.78 3.06 14.89
C PRO A 94 -6.16 3.72 14.76
N GLN A 95 -6.24 5.00 14.38
CA GLN A 95 -7.50 5.69 14.15
C GLN A 95 -8.20 5.15 12.90
N ASP A 96 -7.46 4.95 11.80
CA ASP A 96 -7.99 4.35 10.58
C ASP A 96 -8.60 2.97 10.85
N ALA A 97 -8.00 2.19 11.77
CA ALA A 97 -8.51 0.87 12.13
C ALA A 97 -9.88 0.95 12.82
N GLU A 98 -10.09 1.94 13.67
CA GLU A 98 -11.40 2.19 14.30
C GLU A 98 -12.42 2.67 13.26
N ASP A 99 -12.04 3.61 12.42
CA ASP A 99 -12.90 4.21 11.43
C ASP A 99 -13.31 3.18 10.35
N PHE A 100 -12.37 2.43 9.81
CA PHE A 100 -12.65 1.43 8.77
C PHE A 100 -13.48 0.26 9.30
N ALA A 101 -13.26 -0.18 10.55
CA ALA A 101 -14.13 -1.17 11.18
C ALA A 101 -15.57 -0.64 11.33
N GLY A 102 -15.72 0.67 11.52
CA GLY A 102 -17.01 1.36 11.50
C GLY A 102 -17.64 1.40 10.11
N PHE A 103 -16.89 1.83 9.11
CA PHE A 103 -17.34 1.97 7.72
C PHE A 103 -17.66 0.61 7.07
N ALA A 104 -16.94 -0.44 7.41
CA ALA A 104 -17.20 -1.80 6.92
C ALA A 104 -18.61 -2.32 7.23
N LYS A 105 -19.31 -1.74 8.21
CA LYS A 105 -20.71 -2.07 8.51
C LYS A 105 -21.68 -1.66 7.41
N THR A 106 -21.24 -0.76 6.52
CA THR A 106 -22.01 -0.32 5.34
C THR A 106 -21.14 -0.46 4.09
N PRO A 107 -21.06 -1.68 3.51
CA PRO A 107 -20.18 -1.94 2.38
C PRO A 107 -20.42 -1.02 1.20
N LEU A 108 -19.34 -0.62 0.54
CA LEU A 108 -19.34 0.21 -0.65
C LEU A 108 -20.04 -0.53 -1.81
N LYS A 109 -20.79 0.22 -2.61
CA LYS A 109 -21.55 -0.34 -3.74
C LYS A 109 -20.92 -0.03 -5.09
N MET A 110 -20.09 1.02 -5.18
CA MET A 110 -19.37 1.34 -6.41
C MET A 110 -18.39 0.22 -6.76
N PRO A 111 -18.04 0.07 -8.04
CA PRO A 111 -17.03 -0.87 -8.49
C PRO A 111 -15.70 -0.65 -7.76
N MET A 112 -15.09 -1.74 -7.30
CA MET A 112 -13.77 -1.75 -6.69
C MET A 112 -12.85 -2.70 -7.44
N LEU A 113 -11.68 -2.20 -7.84
CA LEU A 113 -10.57 -3.02 -8.33
C LEU A 113 -9.57 -3.26 -7.20
N VAL A 114 -9.11 -4.49 -7.05
CA VAL A 114 -8.01 -4.84 -6.15
C VAL A 114 -6.88 -5.45 -6.96
N LEU A 115 -5.73 -4.78 -6.96
CA LEU A 115 -4.49 -5.30 -7.50
C LEU A 115 -3.60 -5.72 -6.34
N ALA A 116 -3.30 -7.02 -6.23
CA ALA A 116 -2.55 -7.58 -5.12
C ALA A 116 -1.30 -8.31 -5.64
N GLY A 117 -0.13 -7.99 -5.11
CA GLY A 117 1.11 -8.69 -5.42
C GLY A 117 1.08 -10.13 -4.93
N GLU A 118 1.42 -11.10 -5.79
CA GLU A 118 1.41 -12.52 -5.44
C GLU A 118 2.33 -12.82 -4.23
N ARG A 119 3.43 -12.08 -4.13
CA ARG A 119 4.45 -12.23 -3.08
C ARG A 119 4.37 -11.17 -1.98
N ALA A 120 3.25 -10.42 -1.92
CA ALA A 120 3.03 -9.39 -0.92
C ALA A 120 1.64 -9.53 -0.26
N SER A 121 0.71 -8.58 -0.46
CA SER A 121 -0.61 -8.63 0.18
C SER A 121 -1.46 -9.82 -0.26
N GLY A 122 -1.33 -10.25 -1.52
CA GLY A 122 -1.93 -11.46 -2.06
C GLY A 122 -3.43 -11.61 -1.77
N ALA A 123 -3.80 -12.80 -1.37
CA ALA A 123 -5.20 -13.13 -1.05
C ALA A 123 -5.74 -12.34 0.16
N PHE A 124 -4.89 -11.90 1.08
CA PHE A 124 -5.34 -11.21 2.29
C PHE A 124 -6.02 -9.88 1.98
N LEU A 125 -5.42 -9.05 1.11
CA LEU A 125 -6.03 -7.79 0.68
C LEU A 125 -7.36 -8.03 -0.06
N ILE A 126 -7.42 -9.06 -0.90
CA ILE A 126 -8.64 -9.43 -1.62
C ILE A 126 -9.77 -9.78 -0.64
N GLU A 127 -9.45 -10.53 0.41
CA GLU A 127 -10.45 -10.88 1.45
C GLU A 127 -10.87 -9.64 2.25
N GLN A 128 -9.95 -8.74 2.59
CA GLN A 128 -10.31 -7.47 3.22
C GLN A 128 -11.27 -6.64 2.34
N ALA A 129 -10.98 -6.53 1.05
CA ALA A 129 -11.83 -5.78 0.12
C ALA A 129 -13.26 -6.31 0.05
N LYS A 130 -13.43 -7.65 0.06
CA LYS A 130 -14.75 -8.29 0.08
C LYS A 130 -15.56 -8.01 1.35
N LEU A 131 -14.90 -7.65 2.45
CA LEU A 131 -15.58 -7.27 3.69
C LEU A 131 -16.10 -5.83 3.65
N VAL A 132 -15.55 -4.97 2.79
CA VAL A 132 -15.88 -3.53 2.73
C VAL A 132 -16.58 -3.10 1.45
N ALA A 133 -16.71 -3.98 0.46
CA ALA A 133 -17.38 -3.68 -0.80
C ALA A 133 -18.16 -4.88 -1.35
N THR A 134 -19.26 -4.60 -2.08
CA THR A 134 -20.12 -5.63 -2.67
C THR A 134 -19.79 -5.94 -4.13
N ASN A 135 -19.08 -5.05 -4.82
CA ASN A 135 -18.71 -5.18 -6.24
C ASN A 135 -17.17 -5.12 -6.38
N VAL A 136 -16.51 -6.25 -6.10
CA VAL A 136 -15.05 -6.35 -6.06
C VAL A 136 -14.53 -7.15 -7.26
N ASN A 137 -13.75 -6.50 -8.10
CA ASN A 137 -12.90 -7.12 -9.11
C ASN A 137 -11.49 -7.26 -8.53
N SER A 138 -10.88 -8.44 -8.60
CA SER A 138 -9.55 -8.66 -8.06
C SER A 138 -8.62 -9.32 -9.05
N VAL A 139 -7.38 -8.86 -9.08
CA VAL A 139 -6.30 -9.42 -9.90
C VAL A 139 -5.07 -9.65 -9.02
N THR A 140 -4.59 -10.89 -9.00
CA THR A 140 -3.30 -11.21 -8.40
C THR A 140 -2.20 -11.01 -9.45
N MET A 141 -1.31 -10.07 -9.17
CA MET A 141 -0.18 -9.72 -10.04
C MET A 141 0.93 -10.76 -9.87
N LYS A 142 0.99 -11.71 -10.83
CA LYS A 142 1.91 -12.85 -10.78
C LYS A 142 3.37 -12.41 -10.78
N GLY A 143 4.14 -13.01 -9.89
CA GLY A 143 5.57 -12.75 -9.76
C GLY A 143 5.92 -11.43 -9.11
N SER A 144 4.95 -10.54 -8.82
CA SER A 144 5.18 -9.23 -8.22
C SER A 144 5.14 -9.28 -6.70
N GLY A 145 5.95 -8.44 -6.06
CA GLY A 145 5.86 -8.06 -4.66
C GLY A 145 4.93 -6.87 -4.47
N HIS A 146 5.31 -5.99 -3.55
CA HIS A 146 4.50 -4.82 -3.16
C HIS A 146 4.50 -3.69 -4.20
N TRP A 147 5.57 -3.56 -4.97
CA TRP A 147 5.80 -2.41 -5.87
C TRP A 147 5.24 -2.67 -7.26
N LEU A 148 3.91 -2.76 -7.39
CA LEU A 148 3.24 -3.18 -8.63
C LEU A 148 3.59 -2.32 -9.84
N MET A 149 3.77 -1.01 -9.65
CA MET A 149 4.10 -0.09 -10.74
C MET A 149 5.56 -0.22 -11.19
N GLU A 150 6.45 -0.63 -10.31
CA GLU A 150 7.87 -0.86 -10.59
C GLU A 150 8.14 -2.28 -11.07
N GLU A 151 7.41 -3.26 -10.53
CA GLU A 151 7.65 -4.70 -10.79
C GLU A 151 6.86 -5.23 -11.99
N ALA A 152 5.68 -4.69 -12.27
CA ALA A 152 4.80 -5.10 -13.36
C ALA A 152 4.03 -3.92 -13.97
N PRO A 153 4.71 -2.85 -14.45
CA PRO A 153 4.05 -1.61 -14.90
C PRO A 153 3.03 -1.85 -16.01
N ASP A 154 3.37 -2.61 -17.04
CA ASP A 154 2.48 -2.85 -18.18
C ASP A 154 1.22 -3.63 -17.80
N ALA A 155 1.37 -4.66 -16.97
CA ALA A 155 0.24 -5.45 -16.48
C ALA A 155 -0.64 -4.61 -15.55
N THR A 156 -0.04 -3.83 -14.65
CA THR A 156 -0.75 -2.93 -13.73
C THR A 156 -1.55 -1.88 -14.50
N MET A 157 -0.92 -1.21 -15.48
CA MET A 157 -1.59 -0.22 -16.32
C MET A 157 -2.70 -0.84 -17.17
N THR A 158 -2.51 -2.05 -17.70
CA THR A 158 -3.53 -2.75 -18.47
C THR A 158 -4.80 -2.97 -17.64
N GLU A 159 -4.65 -3.47 -16.41
CA GLU A 159 -5.79 -3.73 -15.52
C GLU A 159 -6.47 -2.45 -15.06
N LEU A 160 -5.71 -1.40 -14.74
CA LEU A 160 -6.25 -0.08 -14.38
C LEU A 160 -7.08 0.52 -15.50
N VAL A 161 -6.54 0.58 -16.71
CA VAL A 161 -7.23 1.17 -17.88
C VAL A 161 -8.48 0.35 -18.23
N ARG A 162 -8.40 -0.98 -18.20
CA ARG A 162 -9.56 -1.85 -18.41
C ARG A 162 -10.67 -1.56 -17.41
N PHE A 163 -10.32 -1.43 -16.12
CA PHE A 163 -11.30 -1.19 -15.06
C PHE A 163 -11.93 0.20 -15.17
N ILE A 164 -11.13 1.24 -15.39
CA ILE A 164 -11.64 2.63 -15.53
C ILE A 164 -12.60 2.72 -16.70
N ASN A 165 -12.25 2.16 -17.86
CA ASN A 165 -13.12 2.19 -19.05
C ASN A 165 -14.42 1.41 -18.86
N ALA A 166 -14.42 0.34 -18.07
CA ALA A 166 -15.62 -0.43 -17.76
C ALA A 166 -16.52 0.26 -16.73
N SER A 167 -15.95 1.07 -15.84
CA SER A 167 -16.69 1.79 -14.79
C SER A 167 -17.30 3.12 -15.29
N ALA A 168 -16.84 3.61 -16.43
CA ALA A 168 -17.33 4.86 -17.05
C ALA A 168 -18.56 4.65 -17.97
N GLN A 169 -19.06 3.42 -18.11
CA GLN A 169 -20.27 3.06 -18.89
C GLN A 169 -21.47 2.86 -17.96
#